data_e1e65b79156304e3814afd8c9350717e
#
_entry.id   e1e65b79156304e3814afd8c9350717e
#
_cell.length_a   1.000
_cell.length_b   1.000
_cell.length_c   1.000
_cell.angle_alpha   90.00
_cell.angle_beta   90.00
_cell.angle_gamma   90.00
#
_symmetry.space_group_name_H-M   'P 1'
#
loop_
_entity.id
_entity.type
_entity.pdbx_description
1 polymer ?
#
loop_
_entity_poly.entity_id
_entity_poly.type
_entity_poly.pdbx_seq_one_letter_code
_entity_poly.pdbx_strand_id
1 'polypeptide(L)'
;PDVHMELDEEYDILYSSGTTGIPKGIIHSHLARNLLISGTQSMAFDEAVVLTSTPLYSNTTITTWWPSVWMGATQVIMRKFNAEGANALIAEYGVTHAMLVPVQYQRMWAAGNHRPENWRSVQWLLSTSAPLSTEMKKKILRDTQAQLLEFYGLTEGGVATTLVARKAAELGKLASVGQVQAGGELRILGEGGELLGPNEAGEIVGRTGIMSDGYLNREEATKAMHWFDEDGRLFYRSGDVGYLDEDGWLFLSDRIKDMILSGGQNIYATDLEHALNALSDVIESAVVAKPSEQWGETPWAFVVRRAGCDKIEDEIRLEANETLSPIQAIAGVTFMDELPRSDIGKILKRQLRDNFTVTA
;
A
#
# COMPACT_ATOMS: atom_id res chain seq x y z
N PRO A 1 -34.23 -7.45 -18.88
CA PRO A 1 -35.04 -8.12 -17.87
C PRO A 1 -34.90 -7.38 -16.55
N ASP A 2 -36.03 -7.10 -15.87
CA ASP A 2 -36.00 -6.59 -14.50
C ASP A 2 -35.52 -7.76 -13.62
N VAL A 3 -34.27 -7.73 -13.23
CA VAL A 3 -33.69 -8.67 -12.26
C VAL A 3 -33.73 -7.96 -10.91
N HIS A 4 -34.49 -8.51 -9.98
CA HIS A 4 -34.43 -8.08 -8.59
C HIS A 4 -33.14 -8.61 -7.99
N MET A 5 -32.35 -7.74 -7.35
CA MET A 5 -31.08 -8.09 -6.71
C MET A 5 -31.11 -7.59 -5.27
N GLU A 6 -30.75 -8.46 -4.34
CA GLU A 6 -30.64 -8.09 -2.94
C GLU A 6 -29.25 -7.50 -2.65
N LEU A 7 -29.16 -6.65 -1.64
CA LEU A 7 -27.90 -5.97 -1.31
C LEU A 7 -26.80 -6.91 -0.80
N ASP A 8 -27.17 -8.04 -0.23
CA ASP A 8 -26.26 -9.08 0.29
C ASP A 8 -25.88 -10.13 -0.77
N GLU A 9 -26.46 -10.09 -1.97
CA GLU A 9 -26.01 -10.97 -3.07
C GLU A 9 -24.61 -10.62 -3.55
N GLU A 10 -23.91 -11.63 -4.07
CA GLU A 10 -22.58 -11.49 -4.64
C GLU A 10 -22.61 -10.58 -5.88
N TYR A 11 -21.74 -9.55 -5.87
CA TYR A 11 -21.61 -8.62 -6.98
C TYR A 11 -20.42 -8.92 -7.87
N ASP A 12 -19.23 -9.10 -7.27
CA ASP A 12 -18.01 -9.38 -8.00
C ASP A 12 -17.05 -10.29 -7.24
N ILE A 13 -16.13 -10.89 -7.99
CA ILE A 13 -15.03 -11.67 -7.46
C ILE A 13 -13.73 -11.09 -7.98
N LEU A 14 -12.96 -10.46 -7.08
CA LEU A 14 -11.65 -9.93 -7.41
C LEU A 14 -10.53 -10.89 -7.03
N TYR A 15 -9.65 -11.18 -7.97
CA TYR A 15 -8.50 -12.03 -7.72
C TYR A 15 -7.30 -11.23 -7.22
N SER A 16 -6.80 -11.59 -6.04
CA SER A 16 -5.51 -11.10 -5.51
C SER A 16 -4.42 -12.13 -5.74
N SER A 17 -3.18 -11.66 -5.90
CA SER A 17 -2.02 -12.52 -6.17
C SER A 17 -1.62 -13.44 -5.01
N GLY A 18 -2.39 -13.52 -3.95
CA GLY A 18 -2.18 -14.37 -2.79
C GLY A 18 -0.71 -14.53 -2.34
N THR A 19 -0.46 -14.55 -1.06
CA THR A 19 0.92 -14.72 -0.53
C THR A 19 1.50 -16.12 -0.78
N THR A 20 0.64 -17.09 -1.07
CA THR A 20 1.00 -18.50 -1.35
C THR A 20 1.28 -18.75 -2.85
N GLY A 21 1.15 -17.72 -3.71
CA GLY A 21 1.35 -17.83 -5.16
C GLY A 21 0.14 -18.32 -5.95
N ILE A 22 -0.89 -18.83 -5.28
CA ILE A 22 -2.16 -19.16 -5.92
C ILE A 22 -3.13 -17.99 -5.71
N PRO A 23 -3.67 -17.39 -6.79
CA PRO A 23 -4.62 -16.29 -6.66
C PRO A 23 -5.84 -16.69 -5.83
N LYS A 24 -6.33 -15.75 -5.01
CA LYS A 24 -7.55 -15.90 -4.22
C LYS A 24 -8.64 -15.01 -4.81
N GLY A 25 -9.80 -15.57 -5.09
CA GLY A 25 -10.99 -14.83 -5.51
C GLY A 25 -11.69 -14.28 -4.26
N ILE A 26 -11.73 -12.96 -4.11
CA ILE A 26 -12.36 -12.24 -2.99
C ILE A 26 -13.78 -11.89 -3.44
N ILE A 27 -14.77 -12.33 -2.69
CA ILE A 27 -16.20 -12.15 -3.02
C ILE A 27 -16.70 -10.88 -2.34
N HIS A 28 -17.33 -9.98 -3.09
CA HIS A 28 -17.96 -8.78 -2.53
C HIS A 28 -19.44 -8.72 -2.89
N SER A 29 -20.24 -8.30 -1.93
CA SER A 29 -21.67 -8.08 -2.10
C SER A 29 -21.97 -6.73 -2.78
N HIS A 30 -23.20 -6.59 -3.28
CA HIS A 30 -23.73 -5.32 -3.78
C HIS A 30 -23.67 -4.24 -2.72
N LEU A 31 -23.95 -4.56 -1.45
CA LEU A 31 -23.87 -3.61 -0.34
C LEU A 31 -22.46 -3.05 -0.16
N ALA A 32 -21.43 -3.93 -0.11
CA ALA A 32 -20.06 -3.52 0.07
C ALA A 32 -19.60 -2.56 -1.04
N ARG A 33 -19.98 -2.84 -2.29
CA ARG A 33 -19.66 -1.99 -3.43
C ARG A 33 -20.44 -0.68 -3.47
N ASN A 34 -21.69 -0.70 -3.08
CA ASN A 34 -22.50 0.51 -2.96
C ASN A 34 -21.94 1.45 -1.88
N LEU A 35 -21.54 0.91 -0.73
CA LEU A 35 -20.89 1.70 0.33
C LEU A 35 -19.56 2.31 -0.11
N LEU A 36 -18.74 1.57 -0.90
CA LEU A 36 -17.52 2.10 -1.49
C LEU A 36 -17.80 3.29 -2.41
N ILE A 37 -18.80 3.18 -3.30
CA ILE A 37 -19.20 4.27 -4.20
C ILE A 37 -19.74 5.47 -3.40
N SER A 38 -20.61 5.20 -2.43
CA SER A 38 -21.24 6.24 -1.60
C SER A 38 -20.21 7.02 -0.78
N GLY A 39 -19.14 6.37 -0.31
CA GLY A 39 -18.05 7.00 0.42
C GLY A 39 -17.26 8.04 -0.37
N THR A 40 -17.40 8.05 -1.70
CA THR A 40 -16.66 8.96 -2.59
C THR A 40 -17.48 10.17 -3.08
N GLN A 41 -18.72 10.33 -2.65
CA GLN A 41 -19.63 11.41 -3.14
C GLN A 41 -19.04 12.81 -2.94
N SER A 42 -18.27 13.05 -1.88
CA SER A 42 -17.62 14.35 -1.62
C SER A 42 -16.51 14.71 -2.62
N MET A 43 -16.13 13.78 -3.48
CA MET A 43 -15.07 14.00 -4.50
C MET A 43 -15.61 14.55 -5.82
N ALA A 44 -16.93 14.81 -5.94
CA ALA A 44 -17.54 15.43 -7.12
C ALA A 44 -17.15 14.77 -8.46
N PHE A 45 -17.34 13.45 -8.56
CA PHE A 45 -17.02 12.71 -9.79
C PHE A 45 -17.95 13.05 -10.98
N ASP A 46 -19.09 13.67 -10.76
CA ASP A 46 -20.06 14.06 -11.80
C ASP A 46 -19.50 15.05 -12.82
N GLU A 47 -18.55 15.91 -12.39
CA GLU A 47 -17.86 16.86 -13.28
C GLU A 47 -16.39 16.46 -13.54
N ALA A 48 -16.01 15.25 -13.16
CA ALA A 48 -14.61 14.84 -13.18
C ALA A 48 -14.11 14.44 -14.56
N VAL A 49 -12.83 14.73 -14.81
CA VAL A 49 -12.00 14.09 -15.83
C VAL A 49 -11.00 13.21 -15.12
N VAL A 50 -11.18 11.90 -15.22
CA VAL A 50 -10.45 10.89 -14.41
C VAL A 50 -9.37 10.24 -15.25
N LEU A 51 -8.10 10.31 -14.79
CA LEU A 51 -7.01 9.55 -15.37
C LEU A 51 -6.98 8.14 -14.78
N THR A 52 -7.18 7.14 -15.62
CA THR A 52 -7.05 5.72 -15.29
C THR A 52 -5.78 5.15 -15.90
N SER A 53 -4.79 4.86 -15.06
CA SER A 53 -3.47 4.35 -15.46
C SER A 53 -3.09 3.03 -14.79
N THR A 54 -3.95 2.53 -13.90
CA THR A 54 -3.83 1.24 -13.23
C THR A 54 -4.76 0.20 -13.86
N PRO A 55 -4.47 -1.12 -13.75
CA PRO A 55 -5.27 -2.16 -14.39
C PRO A 55 -6.73 -2.18 -13.90
N LEU A 56 -7.69 -2.27 -14.84
CA LEU A 56 -9.13 -2.25 -14.54
C LEU A 56 -9.62 -3.43 -13.67
N TYR A 57 -8.87 -4.53 -13.65
CA TYR A 57 -9.18 -5.69 -12.79
C TYR A 57 -8.71 -5.53 -11.34
N SER A 58 -8.03 -4.44 -11.02
CA SER A 58 -7.47 -4.19 -9.68
C SER A 58 -8.46 -3.43 -8.79
N ASN A 59 -8.58 -3.84 -7.52
CA ASN A 59 -9.36 -3.08 -6.54
C ASN A 59 -8.86 -1.64 -6.39
N THR A 60 -7.57 -1.39 -6.59
CA THR A 60 -6.98 -0.04 -6.65
C THR A 60 -7.70 0.85 -7.67
N THR A 61 -7.95 0.33 -8.87
CA THR A 61 -8.62 1.08 -9.94
C THR A 61 -10.10 1.24 -9.65
N ILE A 62 -10.73 0.19 -9.14
CA ILE A 62 -12.18 0.14 -8.86
C ILE A 62 -12.61 1.25 -7.90
N THR A 63 -11.78 1.62 -6.94
CA THR A 63 -12.10 2.70 -5.97
C THR A 63 -12.34 4.07 -6.60
N THR A 64 -11.86 4.31 -7.81
CA THR A 64 -12.14 5.54 -8.57
C THR A 64 -12.94 5.28 -9.84
N TRP A 65 -12.73 4.12 -10.47
CA TRP A 65 -13.41 3.76 -11.71
C TRP A 65 -14.93 3.66 -11.55
N TRP A 66 -15.41 2.91 -10.55
CA TRP A 66 -16.85 2.74 -10.37
C TRP A 66 -17.57 4.02 -9.96
N PRO A 67 -17.10 4.80 -8.96
CA PRO A 67 -17.72 6.09 -8.67
C PRO A 67 -17.77 7.00 -9.89
N SER A 68 -16.70 7.05 -10.68
CA SER A 68 -16.63 7.92 -11.85
C SER A 68 -17.56 7.46 -12.99
N VAL A 69 -17.71 6.17 -13.22
CA VAL A 69 -18.66 5.63 -14.20
C VAL A 69 -20.10 5.84 -13.71
N TRP A 70 -20.37 5.58 -12.43
CA TRP A 70 -21.68 5.76 -11.81
C TRP A 70 -22.15 7.21 -11.88
N MET A 71 -21.27 8.17 -11.68
CA MET A 71 -21.59 9.60 -11.67
C MET A 71 -21.43 10.27 -13.04
N GLY A 72 -21.04 9.53 -14.08
CA GLY A 72 -20.97 10.03 -15.47
C GLY A 72 -19.72 10.84 -15.80
N ALA A 73 -18.60 10.64 -15.09
CA ALA A 73 -17.32 11.29 -15.32
C ALA A 73 -16.73 10.98 -16.71
N THR A 74 -15.90 11.89 -17.22
CA THR A 74 -15.07 11.64 -18.39
C THR A 74 -13.86 10.77 -18.03
N GLN A 75 -13.61 9.70 -18.80
CA GLN A 75 -12.49 8.79 -18.57
C GLN A 75 -11.36 9.01 -19.57
N VAL A 76 -10.15 9.26 -19.06
CA VAL A 76 -8.90 9.27 -19.81
C VAL A 76 -8.13 8.00 -19.47
N ILE A 77 -8.18 7.00 -20.35
CA ILE A 77 -7.65 5.66 -20.09
C ILE A 77 -6.30 5.48 -20.77
N MET A 78 -5.29 5.13 -19.98
CA MET A 78 -3.99 4.72 -20.51
C MET A 78 -3.95 3.22 -20.74
N ARG A 79 -3.60 2.78 -21.96
CA ARG A 79 -3.41 1.36 -22.27
C ARG A 79 -2.27 0.72 -21.45
N LYS A 80 -1.21 1.49 -21.22
CA LYS A 80 -0.05 1.13 -20.41
C LYS A 80 0.51 2.40 -19.78
N PHE A 81 0.81 2.36 -18.50
CA PHE A 81 1.40 3.50 -17.81
C PHE A 81 2.77 3.87 -18.40
N ASN A 82 2.93 5.18 -18.62
CA ASN A 82 4.22 5.82 -18.91
C ASN A 82 4.14 7.24 -18.33
N ALA A 83 5.17 7.63 -17.63
CA ALA A 83 5.16 8.84 -16.82
C ALA A 83 5.03 10.13 -17.65
N GLU A 84 5.76 10.22 -18.76
CA GLU A 84 5.69 11.39 -19.65
C GLU A 84 4.32 11.50 -20.35
N GLY A 85 3.77 10.36 -20.79
CA GLY A 85 2.43 10.30 -21.35
C GLY A 85 1.35 10.68 -20.34
N ALA A 86 1.47 10.23 -19.09
CA ALA A 86 0.53 10.59 -18.02
C ALA A 86 0.56 12.11 -17.75
N ASN A 87 1.75 12.71 -17.62
CA ASN A 87 1.90 14.16 -17.47
C ASN A 87 1.32 14.94 -18.66
N ALA A 88 1.50 14.44 -19.88
CA ALA A 88 0.94 15.07 -21.09
C ALA A 88 -0.60 15.00 -21.10
N LEU A 89 -1.19 13.84 -20.78
CA LEU A 89 -2.64 13.64 -20.71
C LEU A 89 -3.30 14.52 -19.63
N ILE A 90 -2.64 14.71 -18.48
CA ILE A 90 -3.14 15.61 -17.42
C ILE A 90 -3.30 17.02 -17.97
N ALA A 91 -2.28 17.53 -18.70
CA ALA A 91 -2.31 18.85 -19.27
C ALA A 91 -3.29 18.98 -20.45
N GLU A 92 -3.34 17.98 -21.33
CA GLU A 92 -4.14 17.98 -22.56
C GLU A 92 -5.65 17.92 -22.27
N TYR A 93 -6.04 17.02 -21.33
CA TYR A 93 -7.47 16.79 -21.06
C TYR A 93 -7.98 17.52 -19.81
N GLY A 94 -7.13 18.30 -19.14
CA GLY A 94 -7.53 19.00 -17.91
C GLY A 94 -7.97 18.01 -16.81
N VAL A 95 -7.21 16.91 -16.63
CA VAL A 95 -7.52 15.88 -15.65
C VAL A 95 -7.73 16.50 -14.27
N THR A 96 -8.82 16.11 -13.60
CA THR A 96 -9.19 16.58 -12.27
C THR A 96 -8.94 15.56 -11.19
N HIS A 97 -9.02 14.26 -11.52
CA HIS A 97 -8.89 13.15 -10.57
C HIS A 97 -7.91 12.09 -11.11
N ALA A 98 -7.05 11.59 -10.24
CA ALA A 98 -6.18 10.47 -10.59
C ALA A 98 -5.94 9.54 -9.39
N MET A 99 -6.16 8.23 -9.58
CA MET A 99 -5.68 7.18 -8.69
C MET A 99 -4.34 6.68 -9.22
N LEU A 100 -3.29 6.88 -8.43
CA LEU A 100 -1.93 6.49 -8.79
C LEU A 100 -1.31 5.67 -7.65
N VAL A 101 -0.43 4.74 -7.98
CA VAL A 101 0.36 4.02 -6.99
C VAL A 101 1.69 4.75 -6.75
N PRO A 102 2.37 4.54 -5.59
CA PRO A 102 3.56 5.31 -5.22
C PRO A 102 4.65 5.38 -6.29
N VAL A 103 4.94 4.28 -6.97
CA VAL A 103 5.95 4.24 -8.06
C VAL A 103 5.54 5.10 -9.27
N GLN A 104 4.24 5.25 -9.54
CA GLN A 104 3.76 6.13 -10.61
C GLN A 104 3.98 7.60 -10.22
N TYR A 105 3.69 8.00 -8.98
CA TYR A 105 4.03 9.33 -8.48
C TYR A 105 5.52 9.62 -8.61
N GLN A 106 6.39 8.72 -8.15
CA GLN A 106 7.85 8.87 -8.24
C GLN A 106 8.29 9.10 -9.69
N ARG A 107 7.83 8.24 -10.62
CA ARG A 107 8.20 8.32 -12.03
C ARG A 107 7.66 9.59 -12.71
N MET A 108 6.44 10.01 -12.40
CA MET A 108 5.84 11.22 -12.98
C MET A 108 6.54 12.48 -12.49
N TRP A 109 6.94 12.56 -11.21
CA TRP A 109 7.71 13.69 -10.67
C TRP A 109 9.16 13.72 -11.13
N ALA A 110 9.73 12.57 -11.50
CA ALA A 110 11.08 12.46 -12.08
C ALA A 110 11.10 12.69 -13.60
N ALA A 111 9.96 12.63 -14.27
CA ALA A 111 9.88 12.76 -15.73
C ALA A 111 10.29 14.16 -16.20
N GLY A 112 11.01 14.23 -17.32
CA GLY A 112 11.53 15.47 -17.88
C GLY A 112 10.47 16.52 -18.28
N ASN A 113 9.22 16.09 -18.44
CA ASN A 113 8.07 16.93 -18.76
C ASN A 113 7.15 17.25 -17.57
N HIS A 114 7.52 16.87 -16.35
CA HIS A 114 6.78 17.30 -15.16
C HIS A 114 6.88 18.82 -14.99
N ARG A 115 5.72 19.51 -14.93
CA ARG A 115 5.61 20.96 -14.73
C ARG A 115 4.42 21.21 -13.79
N PRO A 116 4.61 21.83 -12.61
CA PRO A 116 3.53 22.09 -11.65
C PRO A 116 2.34 22.85 -12.25
N GLU A 117 2.59 23.74 -13.21
CA GLU A 117 1.54 24.49 -13.89
C GLU A 117 0.57 23.63 -14.69
N ASN A 118 1.01 22.45 -15.16
CA ASN A 118 0.17 21.50 -15.89
C ASN A 118 -0.80 20.73 -14.98
N TRP A 119 -0.59 20.81 -13.67
CA TRP A 119 -1.39 20.11 -12.65
C TRP A 119 -2.47 21.00 -12.01
N ARG A 120 -2.69 22.23 -12.55
CA ARG A 120 -3.65 23.19 -11.96
C ARG A 120 -5.10 22.71 -12.01
N SER A 121 -5.45 21.86 -12.98
CA SER A 121 -6.78 21.26 -13.07
C SER A 121 -7.02 20.17 -12.03
N VAL A 122 -5.95 19.57 -11.50
CA VAL A 122 -6.05 18.41 -10.61
C VAL A 122 -6.59 18.84 -9.26
N GLN A 123 -7.72 18.26 -8.88
CA GLN A 123 -8.42 18.51 -7.62
C GLN A 123 -8.16 17.40 -6.61
N TRP A 124 -8.14 16.14 -7.07
CA TRP A 124 -8.00 14.96 -6.24
C TRP A 124 -6.90 14.04 -6.75
N LEU A 125 -5.96 13.75 -5.87
CA LEU A 125 -4.92 12.74 -6.06
C LEU A 125 -5.12 11.65 -5.02
N LEU A 126 -5.20 10.42 -5.46
CA LEU A 126 -5.43 9.28 -4.61
C LEU A 126 -4.25 8.32 -4.72
N SER A 127 -3.84 7.74 -3.60
CA SER A 127 -2.75 6.76 -3.53
C SER A 127 -3.17 5.56 -2.70
N THR A 128 -2.77 4.37 -3.11
CA THR A 128 -2.96 3.11 -2.37
C THR A 128 -2.01 2.03 -2.88
N SER A 129 -2.17 0.80 -2.42
CA SER A 129 -1.42 -0.43 -2.77
C SER A 129 -0.04 -0.57 -2.15
N ALA A 130 0.59 0.53 -1.76
CA ALA A 130 1.83 0.59 -0.99
C ALA A 130 1.89 1.93 -0.25
N PRO A 131 2.67 2.08 0.83
CA PRO A 131 2.84 3.36 1.51
C PRO A 131 3.48 4.40 0.58
N LEU A 132 2.89 5.59 0.51
CA LEU A 132 3.48 6.74 -0.17
C LEU A 132 4.47 7.42 0.78
N SER A 133 5.72 7.58 0.36
CA SER A 133 6.74 8.16 1.24
C SER A 133 6.39 9.59 1.67
N THR A 134 6.76 9.94 2.90
CA THR A 134 6.55 11.28 3.45
C THR A 134 7.14 12.37 2.55
N GLU A 135 8.31 12.13 1.97
CA GLU A 135 8.94 13.08 1.04
C GLU A 135 8.14 13.25 -0.26
N MET A 136 7.56 12.17 -0.78
CA MET A 136 6.71 12.26 -1.96
C MET A 136 5.40 13.00 -1.64
N LYS A 137 4.78 12.74 -0.50
CA LYS A 137 3.62 13.51 0.00
C LYS A 137 3.94 15.01 0.07
N LYS A 138 5.07 15.38 0.67
CA LYS A 138 5.52 16.80 0.74
C LYS A 138 5.72 17.42 -0.64
N LYS A 139 6.34 16.68 -1.59
CA LYS A 139 6.51 17.15 -2.98
C LYS A 139 5.16 17.42 -3.65
N ILE A 140 4.22 16.49 -3.56
CA ILE A 140 2.88 16.64 -4.14
C ILE A 140 2.17 17.86 -3.54
N LEU A 141 2.19 18.01 -2.21
CA LEU A 141 1.55 19.14 -1.51
C LEU A 141 2.15 20.49 -1.87
N ARG A 142 3.45 20.56 -2.17
CA ARG A 142 4.15 21.76 -2.61
C ARG A 142 3.83 22.12 -4.07
N ASP A 143 3.82 21.11 -4.94
CA ASP A 143 3.77 21.30 -6.38
C ASP A 143 2.33 21.37 -6.92
N THR A 144 1.32 21.00 -6.11
CA THR A 144 -0.10 21.02 -6.51
C THR A 144 -1.00 21.63 -5.44
N GLN A 145 -2.20 22.05 -5.85
CA GLN A 145 -3.28 22.44 -4.95
C GLN A 145 -4.26 21.29 -4.68
N ALA A 146 -4.02 20.11 -5.25
CA ALA A 146 -4.88 18.97 -5.12
C ALA A 146 -5.03 18.49 -3.67
N GLN A 147 -6.18 17.92 -3.36
CA GLN A 147 -6.35 17.10 -2.16
C GLN A 147 -5.67 15.75 -2.40
N LEU A 148 -4.63 15.46 -1.65
CA LEU A 148 -3.98 14.16 -1.67
C LEU A 148 -4.59 13.29 -0.59
N LEU A 149 -5.21 12.17 -1.00
CA LEU A 149 -5.69 11.13 -0.11
C LEU A 149 -4.85 9.86 -0.29
N GLU A 150 -4.39 9.29 0.80
CA GLU A 150 -3.81 7.95 0.80
C GLU A 150 -4.75 7.00 1.52
N PHE A 151 -5.03 5.86 0.87
CA PHE A 151 -5.85 4.78 1.42
C PHE A 151 -4.96 3.60 1.78
N TYR A 152 -5.06 3.15 3.01
CA TYR A 152 -4.54 1.86 3.43
C TYR A 152 -5.70 0.94 3.75
N GLY A 153 -5.62 -0.29 3.27
CA GLY A 153 -6.62 -1.29 3.53
C GLY A 153 -6.40 -2.56 2.72
N LEU A 154 -7.30 -3.50 2.92
CA LEU A 154 -7.31 -4.78 2.25
C LEU A 154 -8.38 -4.81 1.16
N THR A 155 -8.15 -5.60 0.11
CA THR A 155 -9.20 -5.90 -0.87
C THR A 155 -10.38 -6.58 -0.20
N GLU A 156 -10.12 -7.36 0.84
CA GLU A 156 -11.11 -8.02 1.70
C GLU A 156 -11.95 -7.05 2.54
N GLY A 157 -11.60 -5.77 2.60
CA GLY A 157 -12.42 -4.70 3.18
C GLY A 157 -12.46 -4.63 4.71
N GLY A 158 -11.82 -5.56 5.44
CA GLY A 158 -11.83 -5.55 6.90
C GLY A 158 -11.12 -4.34 7.51
N VAL A 159 -10.03 -3.91 6.90
CA VAL A 159 -9.26 -2.72 7.30
C VAL A 159 -9.38 -1.65 6.23
N ALA A 160 -9.71 -0.42 6.62
CA ALA A 160 -9.73 0.74 5.73
C ALA A 160 -9.43 2.02 6.51
N THR A 161 -8.36 2.71 6.13
CA THR A 161 -8.01 4.05 6.64
C THR A 161 -7.89 5.06 5.51
N THR A 162 -7.99 6.32 5.86
CA THR A 162 -7.78 7.44 4.93
C THR A 162 -6.88 8.48 5.59
N LEU A 163 -5.80 8.81 4.92
CA LEU A 163 -4.95 9.96 5.26
C LEU A 163 -5.29 11.11 4.33
N VAL A 164 -5.73 12.22 4.91
CA VAL A 164 -5.87 13.51 4.21
C VAL A 164 -4.56 14.26 4.39
N ALA A 165 -3.71 14.28 3.35
CA ALA A 165 -2.31 14.66 3.49
C ALA A 165 -2.09 16.09 3.99
N ARG A 166 -2.91 17.08 3.58
CA ARG A 166 -2.79 18.46 4.10
C ARG A 166 -3.05 18.54 5.61
N LYS A 167 -4.14 17.92 6.08
CA LYS A 167 -4.45 17.83 7.51
C LYS A 167 -3.37 17.08 8.28
N ALA A 168 -2.88 15.98 7.73
CA ALA A 168 -1.81 15.19 8.35
C ALA A 168 -0.49 15.98 8.43
N ALA A 169 -0.18 16.84 7.44
CA ALA A 169 1.00 17.70 7.45
C ALA A 169 0.93 18.74 8.58
N GLU A 170 -0.23 19.39 8.76
CA GLU A 170 -0.46 20.38 9.82
C GLU A 170 -0.32 19.76 11.21
N LEU A 171 -0.68 18.49 11.36
CA LEU A 171 -0.61 17.76 12.63
C LEU A 171 0.69 16.96 12.83
N GLY A 172 1.64 17.02 11.88
CA GLY A 172 2.88 16.25 11.96
C GLY A 172 2.71 14.74 11.74
N LYS A 173 1.59 14.30 11.13
CA LYS A 173 1.19 12.89 10.99
C LYS A 173 1.39 12.34 9.57
N LEU A 174 2.19 12.97 8.70
CA LEU A 174 2.40 12.53 7.31
C LEU A 174 3.00 11.13 7.15
N ALA A 175 3.68 10.62 8.18
CA ALA A 175 4.22 9.26 8.17
C ALA A 175 3.16 8.18 8.41
N SER A 176 1.98 8.55 8.91
CA SER A 176 0.87 7.61 9.11
C SER A 176 0.19 7.25 7.79
N VAL A 177 -0.66 6.22 7.83
CA VAL A 177 -1.58 5.86 6.75
C VAL A 177 -3.01 6.32 7.04
N GLY A 178 -3.15 7.26 7.98
CA GLY A 178 -4.40 7.94 8.30
C GLY A 178 -5.16 7.35 9.47
N GLN A 179 -6.43 7.68 9.53
CA GLN A 179 -7.36 7.24 10.55
C GLN A 179 -8.42 6.31 9.92
N VAL A 180 -9.04 5.46 10.74
CA VAL A 180 -10.11 4.56 10.28
C VAL A 180 -11.23 5.34 9.61
N GLN A 181 -11.78 4.79 8.54
CA GLN A 181 -12.92 5.38 7.85
C GLN A 181 -14.19 5.36 8.72
N ALA A 182 -15.10 6.27 8.46
CA ALA A 182 -16.37 6.38 9.21
C ALA A 182 -17.14 5.05 9.21
N GLY A 183 -17.57 4.63 10.40
CA GLY A 183 -18.26 3.35 10.61
C GLY A 183 -17.36 2.13 10.69
N GLY A 184 -16.04 2.30 10.54
CA GLY A 184 -15.05 1.23 10.76
C GLY A 184 -14.49 1.23 12.17
N GLU A 185 -13.89 0.11 12.56
CA GLU A 185 -13.14 -0.07 13.80
C GLU A 185 -11.80 -0.74 13.51
N LEU A 186 -10.75 -0.29 14.19
CA LEU A 186 -9.43 -0.92 14.17
C LEU A 186 -9.02 -1.31 15.59
N ARG A 187 -8.26 -2.40 15.68
CA ARG A 187 -7.62 -2.84 16.90
C ARG A 187 -6.23 -3.37 16.59
N ILE A 188 -5.37 -3.37 17.60
CA ILE A 188 -4.01 -3.92 17.51
C ILE A 188 -3.95 -5.11 18.43
N LEU A 189 -3.50 -6.25 17.90
CA LEU A 189 -3.36 -7.50 18.64
C LEU A 189 -1.91 -7.83 18.91
N GLY A 190 -1.60 -8.18 20.15
CA GLY A 190 -0.34 -8.77 20.54
C GLY A 190 -0.20 -10.23 20.05
N GLU A 191 0.98 -10.82 20.24
CA GLU A 191 1.28 -12.20 19.80
C GLU A 191 0.38 -13.25 20.46
N GLY A 192 -0.08 -13.01 21.70
CA GLY A 192 -1.03 -13.86 22.43
C GLY A 192 -2.50 -13.63 22.06
N GLY A 193 -2.78 -12.66 21.17
CA GLY A 193 -4.15 -12.27 20.78
C GLY A 193 -4.81 -11.25 21.73
N GLU A 194 -4.07 -10.72 22.70
CA GLU A 194 -4.49 -9.64 23.58
C GLU A 194 -4.59 -8.31 22.84
N LEU A 195 -5.47 -7.43 23.29
CA LEU A 195 -5.57 -6.07 22.77
C LEU A 195 -4.43 -5.20 23.31
N LEU A 196 -3.74 -4.53 22.41
CA LEU A 196 -2.66 -3.58 22.73
C LEU A 196 -3.18 -2.14 22.83
N GLY A 197 -2.51 -1.34 23.65
CA GLY A 197 -2.78 0.08 23.84
C GLY A 197 -2.14 0.97 22.76
N PRO A 198 -2.34 2.31 22.87
CA PRO A 198 -1.72 3.26 21.96
C PRO A 198 -0.19 3.15 21.97
N ASN A 199 0.41 3.30 20.80
CA ASN A 199 1.85 3.23 20.53
C ASN A 199 2.49 1.83 20.77
N GLU A 200 1.68 0.79 20.98
CA GLU A 200 2.14 -0.60 21.05
C GLU A 200 1.92 -1.27 19.69
N ALA A 201 3.00 -1.84 19.12
CA ALA A 201 2.95 -2.47 17.81
C ALA A 201 2.47 -3.91 17.88
N GLY A 202 1.57 -4.28 17.00
CA GLY A 202 1.03 -5.63 16.87
C GLY A 202 0.27 -5.83 15.57
N GLU A 203 -0.41 -6.96 15.40
CA GLU A 203 -1.20 -7.24 14.21
C GLU A 203 -2.42 -6.32 14.13
N ILE A 204 -2.59 -5.68 12.98
CA ILE A 204 -3.75 -4.84 12.72
C ILE A 204 -4.94 -5.72 12.37
N VAL A 205 -6.05 -5.57 13.11
CA VAL A 205 -7.34 -6.16 12.77
C VAL A 205 -8.38 -5.07 12.63
N GLY A 206 -9.34 -5.28 11.75
CA GLY A 206 -10.38 -4.27 11.55
C GLY A 206 -11.68 -4.84 11.03
N ARG A 207 -12.74 -4.05 11.19
CA ARG A 207 -14.06 -4.27 10.62
C ARG A 207 -14.58 -3.00 9.99
N THR A 208 -15.27 -3.14 8.86
CA THR A 208 -15.89 -2.02 8.13
C THR A 208 -17.20 -2.46 7.51
N GLY A 209 -17.94 -1.52 6.92
CA GLY A 209 -19.13 -1.84 6.14
C GLY A 209 -18.87 -2.46 4.77
N ILE A 210 -17.59 -2.49 4.31
CA ILE A 210 -17.20 -3.01 2.99
C ILE A 210 -16.46 -4.35 3.07
N MET A 211 -16.63 -5.09 4.17
CA MET A 211 -16.06 -6.43 4.32
C MET A 211 -16.56 -7.37 3.22
N SER A 212 -15.66 -8.20 2.70
CA SER A 212 -16.00 -9.25 1.72
C SER A 212 -16.72 -10.42 2.39
N ASP A 213 -17.33 -11.29 1.58
CA ASP A 213 -17.95 -12.53 2.06
C ASP A 213 -16.92 -13.67 2.19
N GLY A 214 -15.65 -13.36 1.98
CA GLY A 214 -14.53 -14.30 2.07
C GLY A 214 -13.92 -14.65 0.73
N TYR A 215 -13.26 -15.82 0.68
CA TYR A 215 -12.57 -16.31 -0.50
C TYR A 215 -13.32 -17.44 -1.19
N LEU A 216 -13.52 -17.32 -2.49
CA LEU A 216 -14.19 -18.32 -3.34
C LEU A 216 -13.53 -19.69 -3.19
N ASN A 217 -14.32 -20.71 -2.78
CA ASN A 217 -13.88 -22.08 -2.58
C ASN A 217 -12.64 -22.24 -1.68
N ARG A 218 -12.48 -21.37 -0.66
CA ARG A 218 -11.32 -21.34 0.24
C ARG A 218 -11.75 -21.10 1.69
N GLU A 219 -12.64 -21.95 2.23
CA GLU A 219 -13.21 -21.78 3.58
C GLU A 219 -12.16 -21.66 4.67
N GLU A 220 -11.09 -22.49 4.65
CA GLU A 220 -10.03 -22.44 5.66
C GLU A 220 -9.25 -21.13 5.61
N ALA A 221 -8.99 -20.59 4.41
CA ALA A 221 -8.34 -19.29 4.27
C ALA A 221 -9.26 -18.14 4.73
N THR A 222 -10.56 -18.27 4.50
CA THR A 222 -11.57 -17.32 5.00
C THR A 222 -11.61 -17.33 6.52
N LYS A 223 -11.69 -18.51 7.16
CA LYS A 223 -11.68 -18.66 8.62
C LYS A 223 -10.37 -18.14 9.26
N ALA A 224 -9.23 -18.37 8.60
CA ALA A 224 -7.94 -17.92 9.08
C ALA A 224 -7.79 -16.37 9.12
N MET A 225 -8.61 -15.66 8.34
CA MET A 225 -8.65 -14.21 8.36
C MET A 225 -9.58 -13.66 9.46
N HIS A 226 -10.41 -14.50 10.09
CA HIS A 226 -11.37 -14.08 11.09
C HIS A 226 -10.73 -13.93 12.48
N TRP A 227 -11.08 -12.88 13.16
CA TRP A 227 -10.89 -12.68 14.59
C TRP A 227 -12.18 -12.16 15.21
N PHE A 228 -12.57 -12.67 16.37
CA PHE A 228 -13.78 -12.26 17.07
C PHE A 228 -13.41 -11.58 18.38
N ASP A 229 -14.00 -10.45 18.67
CA ASP A 229 -13.84 -9.79 19.96
C ASP A 229 -14.70 -10.44 21.05
N GLU A 230 -14.65 -9.89 22.28
CA GLU A 230 -15.37 -10.39 23.45
C GLU A 230 -16.91 -10.37 23.27
N ASP A 231 -17.41 -9.47 22.43
CA ASP A 231 -18.83 -9.36 22.09
C ASP A 231 -19.23 -10.29 20.93
N GLY A 232 -18.32 -11.08 20.39
CA GLY A 232 -18.52 -11.94 19.24
C GLY A 232 -18.60 -11.20 17.90
N ARG A 233 -18.13 -9.95 17.84
CA ARG A 233 -18.11 -9.17 16.59
C ARG A 233 -16.93 -9.59 15.74
N LEU A 234 -17.19 -9.82 14.45
CA LEU A 234 -16.16 -10.25 13.49
C LEU A 234 -15.28 -9.07 13.06
N PHE A 235 -13.97 -9.28 13.11
CA PHE A 235 -12.90 -8.47 12.53
C PHE A 235 -12.08 -9.31 11.57
N TYR A 236 -11.44 -8.68 10.58
CA TYR A 236 -10.49 -9.34 9.70
C TYR A 236 -9.06 -9.03 10.11
N ARG A 237 -8.24 -10.08 10.18
CA ARG A 237 -6.78 -9.99 10.37
C ARG A 237 -6.14 -9.51 9.09
N SER A 238 -5.34 -8.46 9.18
CA SER A 238 -4.68 -7.90 7.99
C SER A 238 -3.41 -8.65 7.58
N GLY A 239 -2.75 -9.28 8.54
CA GLY A 239 -1.39 -9.81 8.38
C GLY A 239 -0.34 -8.70 8.26
N ASP A 240 -0.70 -7.45 8.55
CA ASP A 240 0.20 -6.31 8.63
C ASP A 240 0.40 -5.94 10.11
N VAL A 241 1.60 -5.47 10.46
CA VAL A 241 1.96 -4.99 11.81
C VAL A 241 1.98 -3.47 11.81
N GLY A 242 1.43 -2.89 12.87
CA GLY A 242 1.42 -1.45 13.07
C GLY A 242 0.93 -1.08 14.46
N TYR A 243 0.77 0.20 14.70
CA TYR A 243 0.24 0.73 15.95
C TYR A 243 -0.68 1.92 15.68
N LEU A 244 -1.61 2.14 16.60
CA LEU A 244 -2.41 3.35 16.68
C LEU A 244 -1.74 4.30 17.69
N ASP A 245 -1.62 5.57 17.36
CA ASP A 245 -1.22 6.57 18.36
C ASP A 245 -2.41 6.99 19.24
N GLU A 246 -2.18 7.90 20.20
CA GLU A 246 -3.20 8.38 21.14
C GLU A 246 -4.38 9.08 20.45
N ASP A 247 -4.16 9.63 19.24
CA ASP A 247 -5.15 10.32 18.44
C ASP A 247 -5.84 9.38 17.41
N GLY A 248 -5.51 8.08 17.41
CA GLY A 248 -6.07 7.07 16.52
C GLY A 248 -5.51 7.11 15.09
N TRP A 249 -4.33 7.69 14.87
CA TRP A 249 -3.62 7.59 13.59
C TRP A 249 -2.89 6.27 13.51
N LEU A 250 -3.06 5.56 12.38
CA LEU A 250 -2.41 4.27 12.15
C LEU A 250 -1.04 4.47 11.50
N PHE A 251 -0.04 3.84 12.08
CA PHE A 251 1.32 3.75 11.54
C PHE A 251 1.62 2.29 11.21
N LEU A 252 2.09 2.04 9.98
CA LEU A 252 2.50 0.71 9.55
C LEU A 252 3.96 0.48 9.94
N SER A 253 4.25 -0.70 10.48
CA SER A 253 5.62 -1.14 10.78
C SER A 253 6.11 -2.11 9.70
N ASP A 254 5.43 -3.23 9.49
CA ASP A 254 5.81 -4.25 8.49
C ASP A 254 4.63 -5.20 8.18
N ARG A 255 4.94 -6.27 7.43
CA ARG A 255 4.06 -7.43 7.27
C ARG A 255 4.57 -8.60 8.10
N ILE A 256 3.68 -9.31 8.78
CA ILE A 256 4.03 -10.50 9.58
C ILE A 256 4.89 -11.48 8.78
N LYS A 257 4.55 -11.72 7.52
CA LYS A 257 5.27 -12.64 6.62
C LYS A 257 6.59 -12.10 6.06
N ASP A 258 6.83 -10.80 6.14
CA ASP A 258 8.06 -10.15 5.66
C ASP A 258 9.00 -9.78 6.81
N MET A 259 8.52 -9.95 8.06
CA MET A 259 9.30 -9.84 9.28
C MET A 259 10.40 -10.91 9.29
N ILE A 260 11.58 -10.53 9.72
CA ILE A 260 12.78 -11.38 9.74
C ILE A 260 13.01 -11.84 11.17
N LEU A 261 12.98 -13.15 11.41
CA LEU A 261 13.21 -13.73 12.72
C LEU A 261 14.69 -14.06 12.91
N SER A 262 15.47 -13.12 13.40
CA SER A 262 16.92 -13.27 13.59
C SER A 262 17.28 -13.45 15.07
N GLY A 263 17.86 -14.59 15.42
CA GLY A 263 18.26 -14.88 16.77
C GLY A 263 17.12 -14.86 17.81
N GLY A 264 15.87 -15.17 17.37
CA GLY A 264 14.67 -15.11 18.19
C GLY A 264 14.08 -13.70 18.36
N GLN A 265 14.60 -12.72 17.63
CA GLN A 265 14.06 -11.35 17.64
C GLN A 265 13.40 -10.97 16.32
N ASN A 266 12.30 -10.27 16.42
CA ASN A 266 11.54 -9.77 15.28
C ASN A 266 12.20 -8.51 14.73
N ILE A 267 12.69 -8.57 13.49
CA ILE A 267 13.26 -7.43 12.76
C ILE A 267 12.28 -7.04 11.65
N TYR A 268 11.88 -5.79 11.65
CA TYR A 268 11.01 -5.26 10.61
C TYR A 268 11.82 -4.84 9.40
N ALA A 269 11.59 -5.48 8.26
CA ALA A 269 12.29 -5.20 7.01
C ALA A 269 12.13 -3.73 6.59
N THR A 270 10.99 -3.13 6.89
CA THR A 270 10.68 -1.74 6.59
C THR A 270 11.63 -0.74 7.28
N ASP A 271 12.05 -1.02 8.52
CA ASP A 271 13.02 -0.17 9.23
C ASP A 271 14.37 -0.13 8.51
N LEU A 272 14.81 -1.30 8.03
CA LEU A 272 16.05 -1.46 7.29
C LEU A 272 15.98 -0.80 5.91
N GLU A 273 14.83 -0.91 5.25
CA GLU A 273 14.54 -0.23 3.99
C GLU A 273 14.55 1.29 4.16
N HIS A 274 14.03 1.81 5.28
CA HIS A 274 14.10 3.23 5.60
C HIS A 274 15.55 3.71 5.77
N ALA A 275 16.40 2.96 6.48
CA ALA A 275 17.82 3.28 6.64
C ALA A 275 18.55 3.31 5.28
N LEU A 276 18.33 2.31 4.42
CA LEU A 276 18.89 2.25 3.08
C LEU A 276 18.39 3.39 2.18
N ASN A 277 17.10 3.64 2.17
CA ASN A 277 16.48 4.66 1.31
C ASN A 277 16.78 6.10 1.75
N ALA A 278 17.33 6.30 2.98
CA ALA A 278 17.83 7.59 3.44
C ALA A 278 19.21 7.94 2.83
N LEU A 279 19.95 6.95 2.30
CA LEU A 279 21.23 7.17 1.66
C LEU A 279 21.06 7.87 0.31
N SER A 280 21.92 8.86 0.02
CA SER A 280 21.87 9.65 -1.22
C SER A 280 22.04 8.82 -2.49
N ASP A 281 22.77 7.70 -2.39
CA ASP A 281 23.15 6.82 -3.48
C ASP A 281 22.08 5.75 -3.80
N VAL A 282 21.07 5.61 -2.96
CA VAL A 282 19.98 4.65 -3.11
C VAL A 282 18.74 5.30 -3.73
N ILE A 283 18.16 4.65 -4.73
CA ILE A 283 16.87 5.02 -5.31
C ILE A 283 15.75 4.34 -4.55
N GLU A 284 15.90 3.03 -4.35
CA GLU A 284 14.95 2.18 -3.64
C GLU A 284 15.65 0.91 -3.15
N SER A 285 15.06 0.30 -2.13
CA SER A 285 15.54 -0.95 -1.58
C SER A 285 14.41 -1.88 -1.17
N ALA A 286 14.70 -3.17 -1.07
CA ALA A 286 13.83 -4.16 -0.47
C ALA A 286 14.68 -5.11 0.39
N VAL A 287 14.26 -5.31 1.63
CA VAL A 287 14.95 -6.22 2.56
C VAL A 287 14.11 -7.47 2.75
N VAL A 288 14.76 -8.61 2.74
CA VAL A 288 14.13 -9.93 2.93
C VAL A 288 14.95 -10.79 3.88
N ALA A 289 14.28 -11.78 4.48
CA ALA A 289 14.95 -12.82 5.25
C ALA A 289 15.79 -13.69 4.32
N LYS A 290 17.05 -13.92 4.71
CA LYS A 290 17.94 -14.93 4.14
C LYS A 290 18.21 -16.00 5.19
N PRO A 291 18.14 -17.30 4.86
CA PRO A 291 18.50 -18.37 5.79
C PRO A 291 19.91 -18.19 6.36
N SER A 292 20.08 -18.40 7.66
CA SER A 292 21.35 -18.29 8.40
C SER A 292 21.49 -19.46 9.39
N GLU A 293 22.60 -20.21 9.33
CA GLU A 293 22.87 -21.29 10.27
C GLU A 293 23.02 -20.78 11.71
N GLN A 294 23.52 -19.56 11.89
CA GLN A 294 23.78 -18.98 13.20
C GLN A 294 22.53 -18.34 13.82
N TRP A 295 21.67 -17.69 13.01
CA TRP A 295 20.61 -16.84 13.50
C TRP A 295 19.20 -17.34 13.11
N GLY A 296 19.11 -18.44 12.35
CA GLY A 296 17.86 -18.89 11.70
C GLY A 296 17.61 -18.09 10.43
N GLU A 297 17.41 -16.79 10.59
CA GLU A 297 17.32 -15.84 9.48
C GLU A 297 18.25 -14.64 9.71
N THR A 298 18.60 -13.94 8.62
CA THR A 298 19.36 -12.69 8.67
C THR A 298 18.88 -11.72 7.60
N PRO A 299 18.88 -10.38 7.86
CA PRO A 299 18.46 -9.40 6.87
C PRO A 299 19.40 -9.35 5.66
N TRP A 300 18.82 -9.39 4.47
CA TRP A 300 19.55 -9.18 3.20
C TRP A 300 18.84 -8.17 2.33
N ALA A 301 19.56 -7.16 1.84
CA ALA A 301 19.03 -6.07 1.07
C ALA A 301 19.24 -6.25 -0.44
N PHE A 302 18.24 -5.93 -1.23
CA PHE A 302 18.32 -5.70 -2.67
C PHE A 302 18.17 -4.19 -2.91
N VAL A 303 19.14 -3.59 -3.61
CA VAL A 303 19.26 -2.13 -3.72
C VAL A 303 19.35 -1.70 -5.18
N VAL A 304 18.55 -0.72 -5.57
CA VAL A 304 18.67 -0.01 -6.84
C VAL A 304 19.47 1.27 -6.60
N ARG A 305 20.63 1.39 -7.21
CA ARG A 305 21.54 2.52 -7.05
C ARG A 305 21.13 3.71 -7.92
N ARG A 306 21.49 4.89 -7.46
CA ARG A 306 21.40 6.09 -8.28
C ARG A 306 22.47 6.06 -9.40
N ALA A 307 22.11 6.57 -10.58
CA ALA A 307 23.06 6.69 -11.68
C ALA A 307 24.29 7.53 -11.25
N GLY A 308 25.48 7.02 -11.54
CA GLY A 308 26.74 7.65 -11.14
C GLY A 308 27.24 7.30 -9.73
N CYS A 309 26.58 6.39 -9.03
CA CYS A 309 27.09 5.84 -7.77
C CYS A 309 28.18 4.80 -8.05
N ASP A 310 29.39 5.05 -7.54
CA ASP A 310 30.55 4.14 -7.67
C ASP A 310 30.75 3.25 -6.44
N LYS A 311 29.91 3.40 -5.39
CA LYS A 311 30.00 2.57 -4.18
C LYS A 311 29.73 1.10 -4.49
N ILE A 312 30.46 0.22 -3.80
CA ILE A 312 30.23 -1.23 -3.81
C ILE A 312 29.15 -1.62 -2.76
N GLU A 313 28.67 -2.86 -2.82
CA GLU A 313 27.63 -3.39 -1.93
C GLU A 313 27.96 -3.23 -0.44
N ASP A 314 29.23 -3.54 -0.07
CA ASP A 314 29.68 -3.44 1.32
C ASP A 314 29.72 -2.01 1.86
N GLU A 315 30.01 -1.03 1.02
CA GLU A 315 30.01 0.39 1.43
C GLU A 315 28.57 0.86 1.74
N ILE A 316 27.60 0.55 0.87
CA ILE A 316 26.17 0.84 1.12
C ILE A 316 25.69 0.12 2.40
N ARG A 317 26.09 -1.15 2.58
CA ARG A 317 25.75 -1.93 3.76
C ARG A 317 26.28 -1.32 5.06
N LEU A 318 27.55 -0.93 5.07
CA LEU A 318 28.20 -0.34 6.24
C LEU A 318 27.56 0.99 6.61
N GLU A 319 27.32 1.86 5.63
CA GLU A 319 26.72 3.17 5.84
C GLU A 319 25.27 3.04 6.37
N ALA A 320 24.45 2.13 5.84
CA ALA A 320 23.13 1.87 6.37
C ALA A 320 23.17 1.35 7.81
N ASN A 321 24.12 0.44 8.10
CA ASN A 321 24.27 -0.15 9.43
C ASN A 321 24.74 0.85 10.51
N GLU A 322 25.29 2.01 10.15
CA GLU A 322 25.66 3.05 11.11
C GLU A 322 24.44 3.60 11.87
N THR A 323 23.26 3.55 11.26
CA THR A 323 22.00 4.06 11.84
C THR A 323 21.16 2.96 12.48
N LEU A 324 21.54 1.70 12.32
CA LEU A 324 20.81 0.53 12.79
C LEU A 324 21.40 -0.01 14.11
N SER A 325 20.57 -0.65 14.91
CA SER A 325 21.06 -1.40 16.08
C SER A 325 21.84 -2.65 15.64
N PRO A 326 22.76 -3.18 16.46
CA PRO A 326 23.54 -4.39 16.11
C PRO A 326 22.69 -5.59 15.72
N ILE A 327 21.49 -5.71 16.26
CA ILE A 327 20.53 -6.78 15.96
C ILE A 327 19.86 -6.61 14.60
N GLN A 328 19.63 -5.36 14.18
CA GLN A 328 19.03 -5.01 12.90
C GLN A 328 20.05 -4.97 11.76
N ALA A 329 21.32 -5.29 12.03
CA ALA A 329 22.38 -5.17 11.04
C ALA A 329 22.08 -5.97 9.76
N ILE A 330 22.12 -5.28 8.62
CA ILE A 330 21.98 -5.87 7.29
C ILE A 330 23.23 -6.73 7.04
N ALA A 331 23.04 -8.02 6.77
CA ALA A 331 24.12 -8.99 6.60
C ALA A 331 24.78 -8.90 5.22
N GLY A 332 24.06 -8.42 4.21
CA GLY A 332 24.60 -8.23 2.86
C GLY A 332 23.66 -7.43 1.97
N VAL A 333 24.24 -6.93 0.89
CA VAL A 333 23.55 -6.16 -0.14
C VAL A 333 23.76 -6.84 -1.50
N THR A 334 22.77 -6.78 -2.36
CA THR A 334 22.85 -7.16 -3.78
C THR A 334 22.29 -6.02 -4.60
N PHE A 335 23.05 -5.52 -5.58
CA PHE A 335 22.57 -4.51 -6.49
C PHE A 335 21.67 -5.10 -7.57
N MET A 336 20.66 -4.35 -7.94
CA MET A 336 19.72 -4.65 -9.02
C MET A 336 19.50 -3.40 -9.89
N ASP A 337 19.19 -3.61 -11.16
CA ASP A 337 18.78 -2.50 -12.05
C ASP A 337 17.37 -2.03 -11.71
N GLU A 338 16.48 -2.95 -11.35
CA GLU A 338 15.13 -2.69 -10.87
C GLU A 338 14.65 -3.79 -9.91
N LEU A 339 13.78 -3.44 -8.95
CA LEU A 339 13.14 -4.42 -8.08
C LEU A 339 11.94 -5.07 -8.80
N PRO A 340 11.72 -6.40 -8.62
CA PRO A 340 10.60 -7.11 -9.22
C PRO A 340 9.27 -6.57 -8.67
N ARG A 341 8.32 -6.28 -9.57
CA ARG A 341 7.03 -5.69 -9.22
C ARG A 341 5.85 -6.41 -9.86
N SER A 342 4.71 -6.35 -9.17
CA SER A 342 3.43 -6.70 -9.75
C SER A 342 2.94 -5.62 -10.72
N ASP A 343 1.89 -5.92 -11.50
CA ASP A 343 1.27 -4.96 -12.44
C ASP A 343 0.74 -3.68 -11.76
N ILE A 344 0.45 -3.75 -10.45
CA ILE A 344 0.06 -2.60 -9.62
C ILE A 344 1.25 -1.97 -8.88
N GLY A 345 2.49 -2.25 -9.30
CA GLY A 345 3.70 -1.62 -8.78
C GLY A 345 4.21 -2.10 -7.42
N LYS A 346 3.59 -3.12 -6.81
CA LYS A 346 4.01 -3.67 -5.52
C LYS A 346 5.26 -4.52 -5.69
N ILE A 347 6.27 -4.31 -4.82
CA ILE A 347 7.51 -5.12 -4.80
C ILE A 347 7.17 -6.57 -4.45
N LEU A 348 7.69 -7.51 -5.24
CA LEU A 348 7.49 -8.94 -5.09
C LEU A 348 8.61 -9.56 -4.25
N LYS A 349 8.62 -9.29 -2.93
CA LYS A 349 9.65 -9.78 -1.99
C LYS A 349 9.84 -11.30 -2.04
N ARG A 350 8.80 -12.07 -2.40
CA ARG A 350 8.92 -13.51 -2.60
C ARG A 350 9.96 -13.86 -3.68
N GLN A 351 9.93 -13.18 -4.84
CA GLN A 351 10.90 -13.41 -5.91
C GLN A 351 12.32 -13.08 -5.46
N LEU A 352 12.49 -12.08 -4.58
CA LEU A 352 13.79 -11.76 -3.99
C LEU A 352 14.27 -12.85 -3.04
N ARG A 353 13.39 -13.43 -2.22
CA ARG A 353 13.70 -14.57 -1.34
C ARG A 353 14.06 -15.84 -2.12
N ASP A 354 13.42 -16.08 -3.27
CA ASP A 354 13.68 -17.27 -4.09
C ASP A 354 15.14 -17.33 -4.58
N ASN A 355 15.88 -16.19 -4.63
CA ASN A 355 17.32 -16.18 -4.94
C ASN A 355 18.17 -16.96 -3.92
N PHE A 356 17.68 -17.19 -2.70
CA PHE A 356 18.41 -17.93 -1.67
C PHE A 356 17.98 -19.40 -1.56
N THR A 357 16.89 -19.81 -2.23
CA THR A 357 16.36 -21.18 -2.21
C THR A 357 16.89 -22.06 -3.34
N VAL A 358 17.55 -21.48 -4.34
CA VAL A 358 18.07 -22.20 -5.53
C VAL A 358 19.47 -22.81 -5.29
N THR A 359 20.08 -22.63 -4.12
CA THR A 359 21.44 -23.09 -3.79
C THR A 359 21.44 -24.12 -2.65
N ALA A 360 20.50 -25.08 -2.64
CA ALA A 360 20.55 -26.24 -1.75
C ALA A 360 20.47 -27.53 -2.55
#